data_f0afb92f8e74d40fb86dc03c37a09f10
#
_entry.id   f0afb92f8e74d40fb86dc03c37a09f10
#
_cell.length_a   1.000
_cell.length_b   1.000
_cell.length_c   1.000
_cell.angle_alpha   90.00
_cell.angle_beta   90.00
_cell.angle_gamma   90.00
#
_symmetry.space_group_name_H-M   'P 1'
#
loop_
_entity.id
_entity.type
_entity.pdbx_description
1 polymer ?
#
loop_
_entity_poly.entity_id
_entity_poly.type
_entity_poly.pdbx_seq_one_letter_code
_entity_poly.pdbx_strand_id
1 'polypeptide(L)'
;MPDLRQPFEARPEWFVLIDVGLARGLDPAQALETLFAEAFEAGLVSDGIVAQNDAQRHQFWEVREQMPEANRRIGSVSSHDISVPLGLVPEFIRRADAHFGTMGDIRINCFGHLGDGNLHYNIFPAQGRSKAEYVTRRDEIKRAVHDISHDLGGSHSAEHGIGRFSLFEQYQGG
;
A
#
# COMPACT_ATOMS: atom_id res chain seq x y z
N MET A 1 -2.19 12.69 12.51
CA MET A 1 -3.54 12.72 13.09
C MET A 1 -3.38 12.52 14.58
N PRO A 2 -3.65 13.52 15.41
CA PRO A 2 -3.28 13.49 16.84
C PRO A 2 -4.05 12.43 17.65
N ASP A 3 -5.22 12.01 17.18
CA ASP A 3 -6.10 11.12 17.94
C ASP A 3 -6.02 9.64 17.51
N LEU A 4 -5.20 9.31 16.50
CA LEU A 4 -5.07 7.94 16.00
C LEU A 4 -4.10 7.16 16.89
N ARG A 5 -4.63 6.16 17.60
CA ARG A 5 -3.81 5.29 18.44
C ARG A 5 -3.06 4.27 17.59
N GLN A 6 -1.74 4.29 17.68
CA GLN A 6 -0.90 3.29 17.03
C GLN A 6 -1.08 1.94 17.73
N PRO A 7 -1.26 0.84 16.97
CA PRO A 7 -1.43 -0.48 17.55
C PRO A 7 -0.14 -1.02 18.18
N PHE A 8 1.02 -0.60 17.69
CA PHE A 8 2.34 -1.02 18.15
C PHE A 8 3.16 0.17 18.64
N GLU A 9 4.03 -0.05 19.63
CA GLU A 9 5.03 0.95 20.06
C GLU A 9 6.17 1.06 19.03
N ALA A 10 6.63 -0.08 18.51
CA ALA A 10 7.60 -0.13 17.43
C ALA A 10 6.95 0.27 16.09
N ARG A 11 7.79 0.77 15.17
CA ARG A 11 7.38 1.04 13.79
C ARG A 11 8.05 0.04 12.87
N PRO A 12 7.44 -1.12 12.63
CA PRO A 12 7.95 -2.07 11.65
C PRO A 12 7.87 -1.48 10.25
N GLU A 13 8.66 -2.02 9.34
CA GLU A 13 8.67 -1.60 7.95
C GLU A 13 7.32 -1.88 7.28
N TRP A 14 6.70 -3.01 7.63
CA TRP A 14 5.42 -3.45 7.08
C TRP A 14 4.43 -3.81 8.16
N PHE A 15 3.16 -3.46 7.92
CA PHE A 15 2.01 -3.89 8.70
C PHE A 15 1.06 -4.67 7.82
N VAL A 16 0.54 -5.78 8.33
CA VAL A 16 -0.54 -6.54 7.70
C VAL A 16 -1.76 -6.52 8.62
N LEU A 17 -2.88 -6.02 8.13
CA LEU A 17 -4.17 -6.12 8.79
C LEU A 17 -4.92 -7.31 8.19
N ILE A 18 -5.27 -8.27 9.03
CA ILE A 18 -6.01 -9.48 8.64
C ILE A 18 -7.37 -9.46 9.30
N ASP A 19 -8.42 -9.53 8.48
CA ASP A 19 -9.80 -9.70 8.94
C ASP A 19 -10.38 -10.96 8.28
N VAL A 20 -10.84 -11.92 9.07
CA VAL A 20 -11.28 -13.22 8.56
C VAL A 20 -12.74 -13.46 8.89
N GLY A 21 -13.49 -13.91 7.90
CA GLY A 21 -14.81 -14.48 8.06
C GLY A 21 -14.76 -15.98 7.82
N LEU A 22 -15.18 -16.76 8.81
CA LEU A 22 -15.18 -18.22 8.72
C LEU A 22 -16.61 -18.79 8.65
N ALA A 23 -16.72 -20.03 8.15
CA ALA A 23 -17.97 -20.76 8.14
C ALA A 23 -18.46 -21.02 9.59
N ARG A 24 -19.77 -21.20 9.73
CA ARG A 24 -20.39 -21.49 11.03
C ARG A 24 -19.75 -22.73 11.68
N GLY A 25 -19.35 -22.60 12.94
CA GLY A 25 -18.72 -23.67 13.74
C GLY A 25 -17.21 -23.65 13.77
N LEU A 26 -16.58 -22.73 13.04
CA LEU A 26 -15.14 -22.46 13.15
C LEU A 26 -14.90 -21.24 14.04
N ASP A 27 -13.80 -21.26 14.80
CA ASP A 27 -13.41 -20.17 15.69
C ASP A 27 -12.38 -19.25 14.96
N PRO A 28 -12.76 -18.00 14.61
CA PRO A 28 -11.86 -17.08 13.97
C PRO A 28 -10.64 -16.67 14.82
N ALA A 29 -10.81 -16.57 16.14
CA ALA A 29 -9.72 -16.19 17.03
C ALA A 29 -8.66 -17.29 17.05
N GLN A 30 -9.07 -18.55 17.21
CA GLN A 30 -8.17 -19.69 17.18
C GLN A 30 -7.45 -19.80 15.81
N ALA A 31 -8.15 -19.55 14.71
CA ALA A 31 -7.53 -19.58 13.37
C ALA A 31 -6.46 -18.49 13.22
N LEU A 32 -6.70 -17.28 13.71
CA LEU A 32 -5.73 -16.18 13.68
C LEU A 32 -4.54 -16.44 14.60
N GLU A 33 -4.77 -16.98 15.80
CA GLU A 33 -3.71 -17.36 16.73
C GLU A 33 -2.79 -18.44 16.15
N THR A 34 -3.38 -19.45 15.50
CA THR A 34 -2.63 -20.51 14.83
C THR A 34 -1.79 -19.94 13.69
N LEU A 35 -2.41 -19.13 12.80
CA LEU A 35 -1.71 -18.49 11.70
C LEU A 35 -0.53 -17.62 12.19
N PHE A 36 -0.76 -16.84 13.25
CA PHE A 36 0.28 -16.00 13.83
C PHE A 36 1.42 -16.84 14.41
N ALA A 37 1.11 -17.90 15.17
CA ALA A 37 2.13 -18.78 15.76
C ALA A 37 3.01 -19.43 14.66
N GLU A 38 2.39 -19.98 13.62
CA GLU A 38 3.11 -20.58 12.48
C GLU A 38 3.99 -19.55 11.76
N ALA A 39 3.48 -18.35 11.51
CA ALA A 39 4.23 -17.28 10.85
C ALA A 39 5.40 -16.78 11.72
N PHE A 40 5.20 -16.71 13.05
CA PHE A 40 6.23 -16.33 13.99
C PHE A 40 7.35 -17.37 14.08
N GLU A 41 6.99 -18.66 14.20
CA GLU A 41 7.95 -19.77 14.18
C GLU A 41 8.76 -19.85 12.89
N ALA A 42 8.12 -19.51 11.77
CA ALA A 42 8.79 -19.43 10.46
C ALA A 42 9.65 -18.17 10.28
N GLY A 43 9.66 -17.23 11.27
CA GLY A 43 10.40 -15.98 11.21
C GLY A 43 9.84 -14.97 10.19
N LEU A 44 8.58 -15.13 9.78
CA LEU A 44 7.91 -14.25 8.80
C LEU A 44 7.30 -13.01 9.45
N VAL A 45 7.01 -13.06 10.73
CA VAL A 45 6.49 -11.93 11.52
C VAL A 45 7.29 -11.76 12.81
N SER A 46 7.42 -10.54 13.28
CA SER A 46 8.15 -10.19 14.49
C SER A 46 7.24 -9.91 15.69
N ASP A 47 6.01 -9.48 15.42
CA ASP A 47 5.01 -9.13 16.43
C ASP A 47 3.60 -9.18 15.84
N GLY A 48 2.59 -9.32 16.69
CA GLY A 48 1.19 -9.35 16.25
C GLY A 48 0.21 -9.13 17.40
N ILE A 49 -0.94 -8.56 17.07
CA ILE A 49 -2.01 -8.29 18.04
C ILE A 49 -3.31 -8.84 17.46
N VAL A 50 -3.99 -9.69 18.23
CA VAL A 50 -5.35 -10.15 17.92
C VAL A 50 -6.35 -9.28 18.68
N ALA A 51 -7.31 -8.69 17.95
CA ALA A 51 -8.37 -7.90 18.56
C ALA A 51 -9.23 -8.77 19.49
N GLN A 52 -9.39 -8.34 20.74
CA GLN A 52 -10.15 -9.07 21.76
C GLN A 52 -11.62 -8.66 21.82
N ASN A 53 -12.01 -7.63 21.11
CA ASN A 53 -13.37 -7.12 21.04
C ASN A 53 -13.56 -6.20 19.82
N ASP A 54 -14.82 -5.87 19.52
CA ASP A 54 -15.18 -5.03 18.37
C ASP A 54 -14.58 -3.61 18.44
N ALA A 55 -14.38 -3.05 19.62
CA ALA A 55 -13.78 -1.73 19.77
C ALA A 55 -12.31 -1.73 19.30
N GLN A 56 -11.53 -2.77 19.66
CA GLN A 56 -10.16 -2.94 19.17
C GLN A 56 -10.12 -3.22 17.67
N ARG A 57 -11.02 -4.06 17.18
CA ARG A 57 -11.16 -4.33 15.74
C ARG A 57 -11.42 -3.03 14.97
N HIS A 58 -12.33 -2.18 15.44
CA HIS A 58 -12.59 -0.87 14.84
C HIS A 58 -11.35 0.05 14.88
N GLN A 59 -10.60 0.07 15.97
CA GLN A 59 -9.37 0.87 16.07
C GLN A 59 -8.32 0.44 15.04
N PHE A 60 -8.17 -0.86 14.76
CA PHE A 60 -7.24 -1.34 13.73
C PHE A 60 -7.69 -0.91 12.33
N TRP A 61 -8.98 -1.04 12.03
CA TRP A 61 -9.55 -0.56 10.77
C TRP A 61 -9.43 0.95 10.61
N GLU A 62 -9.62 1.72 11.67
CA GLU A 62 -9.47 3.16 11.65
C GLU A 62 -8.08 3.60 11.20
N VAL A 63 -7.02 2.90 11.63
CA VAL A 63 -5.66 3.15 11.14
C VAL A 63 -5.61 3.02 9.62
N ARG A 64 -6.18 1.95 9.06
CA ARG A 64 -6.21 1.69 7.61
C ARG A 64 -7.04 2.73 6.86
N GLU A 65 -8.20 3.05 7.37
CA GLU A 65 -9.16 3.97 6.73
C GLU A 65 -8.66 5.42 6.72
N GLN A 66 -7.82 5.80 7.67
CA GLN A 66 -7.26 7.15 7.76
C GLN A 66 -6.05 7.38 6.83
N MET A 67 -5.48 6.34 6.23
CA MET A 67 -4.31 6.47 5.33
C MET A 67 -4.58 7.38 4.13
N PRO A 68 -5.69 7.25 3.37
CA PRO A 68 -5.98 8.14 2.24
C PRO A 68 -6.08 9.61 2.65
N GLU A 69 -6.74 9.90 3.78
CA GLU A 69 -6.86 11.26 4.29
C GLU A 69 -5.51 11.82 4.77
N ALA A 70 -4.67 11.01 5.42
CA ALA A 70 -3.33 11.41 5.79
C ALA A 70 -2.49 11.76 4.55
N ASN A 71 -2.57 10.94 3.51
CA ASN A 71 -1.89 11.17 2.23
C ASN A 71 -2.38 12.46 1.55
N ARG A 72 -3.69 12.72 1.59
CA ARG A 72 -4.29 13.94 1.05
C ARG A 72 -3.76 15.18 1.77
N ARG A 73 -3.62 15.15 3.09
CA ARG A 73 -3.11 16.27 3.91
C ARG A 73 -1.63 16.54 3.65
N ILE A 74 -0.83 15.51 3.46
CA ILE A 74 0.60 15.65 3.12
C ILE A 74 0.76 16.20 1.70
N GLY A 75 -0.10 15.78 0.79
CA GLY A 75 -0.07 16.16 -0.62
C GLY A 75 0.96 15.39 -1.43
N SER A 76 0.51 14.36 -2.14
CA SER A 76 1.37 13.56 -3.02
C SER A 76 1.80 14.32 -4.27
N VAL A 77 2.99 14.02 -4.75
CA VAL A 77 3.46 14.37 -6.10
C VAL A 77 2.70 13.55 -7.12
N SER A 78 2.59 12.24 -6.87
CA SER A 78 1.85 11.30 -7.69
C SER A 78 1.25 10.20 -6.81
N SER A 79 0.02 9.81 -7.11
CA SER A 79 -0.68 8.70 -6.45
C SER A 79 -1.14 7.73 -7.51
N HIS A 80 -0.93 6.46 -7.25
CA HIS A 80 -1.21 5.38 -8.19
C HIS A 80 -2.08 4.33 -7.52
N ASP A 81 -3.03 3.82 -8.27
CA ASP A 81 -3.91 2.72 -7.94
C ASP A 81 -3.64 1.61 -8.95
N ILE A 82 -2.67 0.76 -8.65
CA ILE A 82 -2.20 -0.29 -9.56
C ILE A 82 -2.55 -1.68 -9.00
N SER A 83 -2.52 -2.67 -9.88
CA SER A 83 -2.50 -4.06 -9.46
C SER A 83 -1.42 -4.83 -10.22
N VAL A 84 -0.86 -5.83 -9.58
CA VAL A 84 0.04 -6.82 -10.19
C VAL A 84 -0.37 -8.22 -9.74
N PRO A 85 -0.01 -9.30 -10.48
CA PRO A 85 -0.21 -10.65 -9.99
C PRO A 85 0.31 -10.80 -8.57
N LEU A 86 -0.47 -11.42 -7.68
CA LEU A 86 -0.22 -11.48 -6.24
C LEU A 86 1.22 -11.87 -5.89
N GLY A 87 1.76 -12.90 -6.55
CA GLY A 87 3.14 -13.36 -6.34
C GLY A 87 4.21 -12.36 -6.79
N LEU A 88 3.84 -11.32 -7.54
CA LEU A 88 4.76 -10.30 -8.06
C LEU A 88 4.68 -8.97 -7.27
N VAL A 89 3.83 -8.87 -6.25
CA VAL A 89 3.77 -7.69 -5.38
C VAL A 89 5.13 -7.34 -4.77
N PRO A 90 5.89 -8.27 -4.18
CA PRO A 90 7.21 -7.96 -3.65
C PRO A 90 8.19 -7.50 -4.73
N GLU A 91 8.11 -8.07 -5.93
CA GLU A 91 8.96 -7.69 -7.05
C GLU A 91 8.64 -6.29 -7.57
N PHE A 92 7.35 -5.91 -7.63
CA PHE A 92 6.94 -4.56 -7.95
C PHE A 92 7.55 -3.56 -6.96
N ILE A 93 7.39 -3.80 -5.66
CA ILE A 93 7.92 -2.93 -4.60
C ILE A 93 9.44 -2.80 -4.76
N ARG A 94 10.15 -3.92 -4.88
CA ARG A 94 11.61 -3.94 -5.05
C ARG A 94 12.09 -3.13 -6.26
N ARG A 95 11.43 -3.26 -7.42
CA ARG A 95 11.78 -2.51 -8.64
C ARG A 95 11.48 -1.03 -8.49
N ALA A 96 10.31 -0.69 -7.95
CA ALA A 96 9.90 0.68 -7.73
C ALA A 96 10.82 1.38 -6.73
N ASP A 97 11.14 0.74 -5.61
CA ASP A 97 12.05 1.29 -4.60
C ASP A 97 13.48 1.46 -5.14
N ALA A 98 13.97 0.51 -5.94
CA ALA A 98 15.28 0.64 -6.61
C ALA A 98 15.28 1.80 -7.60
N HIS A 99 14.22 1.99 -8.38
CA HIS A 99 14.12 3.10 -9.34
C HIS A 99 14.04 4.45 -8.62
N PHE A 100 13.12 4.59 -7.67
CA PHE A 100 12.85 5.84 -6.97
C PHE A 100 13.89 6.17 -5.90
N GLY A 101 14.57 5.17 -5.33
CA GLY A 101 15.67 5.34 -4.39
C GLY A 101 16.85 6.14 -4.99
N THR A 102 17.04 6.07 -6.32
CA THR A 102 18.05 6.87 -7.01
C THR A 102 17.72 8.36 -7.08
N MET A 103 16.45 8.72 -6.89
CA MET A 103 16.01 10.12 -6.94
C MET A 103 16.39 10.91 -5.68
N GLY A 104 16.48 10.25 -4.51
CA GLY A 104 17.02 10.80 -3.27
C GLY A 104 16.19 11.89 -2.58
N ASP A 105 15.24 12.49 -3.27
CA ASP A 105 14.46 13.65 -2.84
C ASP A 105 12.97 13.41 -2.75
N ILE A 106 12.56 12.15 -2.58
CA ILE A 106 11.18 11.74 -2.44
C ILE A 106 10.98 10.81 -1.24
N ARG A 107 9.72 10.63 -0.86
CA ARG A 107 9.28 9.63 0.13
C ARG A 107 8.18 8.78 -0.49
N ILE A 108 8.14 7.53 -0.15
CA ILE A 108 7.17 6.56 -0.66
C ILE A 108 6.24 6.16 0.49
N ASN A 109 4.96 6.01 0.19
CA ASN A 109 4.00 5.32 1.02
C ASN A 109 3.24 4.33 0.14
N CYS A 110 3.44 3.05 0.40
CA CYS A 110 2.79 1.95 -0.31
C CYS A 110 1.87 1.22 0.66
N PHE A 111 0.60 1.06 0.29
CA PHE A 111 -0.37 0.24 0.99
C PHE A 111 -1.39 -0.30 -0.02
N GLY A 112 -2.19 -1.27 0.36
CA GLY A 112 -3.15 -1.84 -0.59
C GLY A 112 -3.92 -3.01 -0.04
N HIS A 113 -4.52 -3.76 -0.95
CA HIS A 113 -5.28 -4.97 -0.68
C HIS A 113 -4.50 -6.18 -1.23
N LEU A 114 -3.78 -6.87 -0.33
CA LEU A 114 -2.88 -7.94 -0.76
C LEU A 114 -3.64 -9.10 -1.44
N GLY A 115 -4.91 -9.34 -1.06
CA GLY A 115 -5.70 -10.45 -1.59
C GLY A 115 -5.95 -10.42 -3.10
N ASP A 116 -5.91 -9.26 -3.72
CA ASP A 116 -6.10 -9.05 -5.16
C ASP A 116 -4.92 -8.39 -5.87
N GLY A 117 -3.79 -8.22 -5.16
CA GLY A 117 -2.57 -7.62 -5.71
C GLY A 117 -2.66 -6.11 -5.94
N ASN A 118 -3.69 -5.45 -5.37
CA ASN A 118 -3.84 -3.99 -5.47
C ASN A 118 -2.86 -3.26 -4.57
N LEU A 119 -2.24 -2.21 -5.13
CA LEU A 119 -1.33 -1.32 -4.43
C LEU A 119 -1.66 0.15 -4.70
N HIS A 120 -1.82 0.90 -3.63
CA HIS A 120 -1.81 2.37 -3.65
C HIS A 120 -0.37 2.83 -3.43
N TYR A 121 0.35 3.08 -4.52
CA TYR A 121 1.75 3.50 -4.49
C TYR A 121 1.82 5.03 -4.61
N ASN A 122 2.15 5.68 -3.50
CA ASN A 122 2.10 7.14 -3.38
C ASN A 122 3.50 7.71 -3.21
N ILE A 123 3.81 8.73 -4.01
CA ILE A 123 5.10 9.42 -4.00
C ILE A 123 4.89 10.82 -3.46
N PHE A 124 5.68 11.18 -2.45
CA PHE A 124 5.62 12.46 -1.76
C PHE A 124 6.94 13.22 -1.91
N PRO A 125 6.89 14.56 -1.78
CA PRO A 125 8.10 15.36 -1.66
C PRO A 125 8.96 14.91 -0.48
N ALA A 126 10.25 15.12 -0.55
CA ALA A 126 11.13 15.04 0.62
C ALA A 126 10.61 15.92 1.77
N GLN A 127 11.00 15.60 3.00
CA GLN A 127 10.60 16.39 4.15
C GLN A 127 11.04 17.85 4.01
N GLY A 128 10.11 18.77 4.21
CA GLY A 128 10.35 20.21 4.09
C GLY A 128 10.24 20.76 2.67
N ARG A 129 10.01 19.91 1.65
CA ARG A 129 9.80 20.33 0.25
C ARG A 129 8.32 20.35 -0.13
N SER A 130 8.00 21.16 -1.14
CA SER A 130 6.64 21.30 -1.68
C SER A 130 6.46 20.43 -2.94
N LYS A 131 5.25 19.87 -3.14
CA LYS A 131 4.91 19.17 -4.39
C LYS A 131 5.05 20.04 -5.64
N ALA A 132 4.99 21.35 -5.52
CA ALA A 132 5.18 22.27 -6.64
C ALA A 132 6.57 22.17 -7.27
N GLU A 133 7.58 21.78 -6.49
CA GLU A 133 8.95 21.60 -6.95
C GLU A 133 9.13 20.38 -7.87
N TYR A 134 8.14 19.49 -7.88
CA TYR A 134 8.17 18.23 -8.64
C TYR A 134 7.28 18.24 -9.89
N VAL A 135 6.66 19.36 -10.23
CA VAL A 135 5.70 19.46 -11.34
C VAL A 135 6.31 18.97 -12.66
N THR A 136 7.56 19.36 -12.93
CA THR A 136 8.26 18.96 -14.17
C THR A 136 8.63 17.48 -14.24
N ARG A 137 8.70 16.80 -13.09
CA ARG A 137 9.06 15.38 -12.97
C ARG A 137 7.84 14.47 -12.79
N ARG A 138 6.65 15.06 -12.63
CA ARG A 138 5.45 14.31 -12.29
C ARG A 138 5.10 13.24 -13.34
N ASP A 139 5.18 13.59 -14.61
CA ASP A 139 4.85 12.67 -15.70
C ASP A 139 5.88 11.55 -15.85
N GLU A 140 7.17 11.85 -15.61
CA GLU A 140 8.25 10.87 -15.56
C GLU A 140 7.98 9.86 -14.41
N ILE A 141 7.68 10.36 -13.22
CA ILE A 141 7.36 9.55 -12.03
C ILE A 141 6.15 8.65 -12.31
N LYS A 142 5.08 9.24 -12.84
CA LYS A 142 3.86 8.50 -13.19
C LYS A 142 4.15 7.39 -14.18
N ARG A 143 4.88 7.68 -15.23
CA ARG A 143 5.24 6.72 -16.28
C ARG A 143 6.06 5.57 -15.72
N ALA A 144 7.07 5.84 -14.90
CA ALA A 144 7.89 4.81 -14.29
C ALA A 144 7.09 3.80 -13.44
N VAL A 145 6.11 4.27 -12.64
CA VAL A 145 5.24 3.37 -11.88
C VAL A 145 4.40 2.49 -12.81
N HIS A 146 3.83 3.09 -13.87
CA HIS A 146 2.99 2.38 -14.83
C HIS A 146 3.79 1.36 -15.64
N ASP A 147 4.99 1.71 -16.09
CA ASP A 147 5.87 0.82 -16.86
C ASP A 147 6.27 -0.40 -16.01
N ILE A 148 6.67 -0.21 -14.74
CA ILE A 148 6.99 -1.32 -13.83
C ILE A 148 5.77 -2.22 -13.61
N SER A 149 4.58 -1.66 -13.42
CA SER A 149 3.35 -2.44 -13.27
C SER A 149 3.05 -3.24 -14.54
N HIS A 150 3.13 -2.60 -15.70
CA HIS A 150 2.88 -3.23 -17.00
C HIS A 150 3.86 -4.37 -17.30
N ASP A 151 5.15 -4.15 -17.06
CA ASP A 151 6.20 -5.17 -17.25
C ASP A 151 5.96 -6.44 -16.40
N LEU A 152 5.28 -6.29 -15.28
CA LEU A 152 4.88 -7.38 -14.39
C LEU A 152 3.52 -7.98 -14.75
N GLY A 153 2.92 -7.58 -15.88
CA GLY A 153 1.61 -8.06 -16.30
C GLY A 153 0.46 -7.48 -15.48
N GLY A 154 0.69 -6.34 -14.83
CA GLY A 154 -0.27 -5.64 -14.00
C GLY A 154 -1.13 -4.64 -14.75
N SER A 155 -1.98 -3.93 -14.00
CA SER A 155 -2.82 -2.83 -14.43
C SER A 155 -2.49 -1.55 -13.66
N HIS A 156 -2.56 -0.42 -14.33
CA HIS A 156 -2.42 0.90 -13.71
C HIS A 156 -3.76 1.52 -13.27
N SER A 157 -4.81 0.71 -13.22
CA SER A 157 -6.12 1.09 -12.69
C SER A 157 -6.79 -0.13 -12.08
N ALA A 158 -6.61 -0.32 -10.78
CA ALA A 158 -7.13 -1.47 -10.06
C ALA A 158 -8.60 -1.25 -9.63
N GLU A 159 -8.90 -0.16 -8.91
CA GLU A 159 -10.21 0.08 -8.31
C GLU A 159 -10.94 1.30 -8.90
N HIS A 160 -10.22 2.38 -9.19
CA HIS A 160 -10.84 3.68 -9.48
C HIS A 160 -11.17 3.93 -10.95
N GLY A 161 -10.82 3.00 -11.85
CA GLY A 161 -10.99 3.18 -13.29
C GLY A 161 -10.05 4.24 -13.87
N ILE A 162 -9.92 4.23 -15.19
CA ILE A 162 -8.91 5.06 -15.89
C ILE A 162 -9.38 6.49 -16.23
N GLY A 163 -10.65 6.81 -16.05
CA GLY A 163 -11.18 8.14 -16.42
C GLY A 163 -10.94 8.53 -17.88
N ARG A 164 -11.37 9.74 -18.26
CA ARG A 164 -11.23 10.23 -19.65
C ARG A 164 -9.79 10.50 -20.09
N PHE A 165 -8.91 10.86 -19.17
CA PHE A 165 -7.53 11.26 -19.50
C PHE A 165 -6.55 10.08 -19.63
N SER A 166 -6.81 8.98 -18.95
CA SER A 166 -5.95 7.80 -19.00
C SER A 166 -6.15 6.95 -20.25
N LEU A 167 -7.32 7.02 -20.88
CA LEU A 167 -7.58 6.35 -22.17
C LEU A 167 -6.65 6.86 -23.30
N PHE A 168 -6.29 8.14 -23.28
CA PHE A 168 -5.41 8.73 -24.30
C PHE A 168 -3.96 8.24 -24.20
N GLU A 169 -3.48 7.92 -23.00
CA GLU A 169 -2.09 7.44 -22.77
C GLU A 169 -1.92 5.97 -23.17
N GLN A 170 -2.97 5.15 -23.05
CA GLN A 170 -2.93 3.73 -23.42
C GLN A 170 -2.84 3.50 -24.95
N TYR A 171 -3.35 4.42 -25.75
CA TYR A 171 -3.38 4.27 -27.21
C TYR A 171 -2.22 4.92 -27.96
N GLN A 172 -1.34 5.64 -27.28
CA GLN A 172 -0.16 6.27 -27.90
C GLN A 172 1.14 5.44 -27.76
N GLY A 173 1.09 4.25 -27.16
CA GLY A 173 2.22 3.35 -26.97
C GLY A 173 2.21 2.10 -27.84
N GLY A 174 1.57 2.15 -29.01
CA GLY A 174 1.57 1.11 -30.05
C GLY A 174 2.49 1.45 -31.19
#